data_0486a8ee2888ee73b24263d71690169f
#
_entry.id   0486a8ee2888ee73b24263d71690169f
#
_cell.length_a   1.000
_cell.length_b   1.000
_cell.length_c   1.000
_cell.angle_alpha   90.00
_cell.angle_beta   90.00
_cell.angle_gamma   90.00
#
_symmetry.space_group_name_H-M   'P 1'
#
loop_
_entity.id
_entity.type
_entity.pdbx_description
1 polymer ?
#
loop_
_entity_poly.entity_id
_entity_poly.type
_entity_poly.pdbx_seq_one_letter_code
_entity_poly.pdbx_strand_id
1 'polypeptide(L)'
;VAPRLRQVARTRYPGLQLARSVFLFCATLLFFFGLAHIGLAEATALMDVNPVLITLGAALFLGERLGPRRVFGIGAALIGALIVIRPGSDVFSPYALYPLGAAVCYSAYALTTRFVGRDEDVWTSLLYTALFGALVLSAAMPFLWQPVDAGAAGLIALIALFGTGAQLFLISSLREGEASMLAPFSYVGLVFAALWGALFFGEYPDAWTIAGAVVIASAGLYV
;
A
#
# COMPACT_ATOMS: atom_id res chain seq x y z
N VAL A 1 25.34 7.53 -20.03
CA VAL A 1 24.04 6.91 -19.69
C VAL A 1 24.17 5.38 -19.57
N ALA A 2 24.85 4.71 -20.52
CA ALA A 2 24.96 3.23 -20.53
C ALA A 2 25.64 2.59 -19.28
N PRO A 3 26.75 3.13 -18.71
CA PRO A 3 27.33 2.52 -17.51
C PRO A 3 26.42 2.64 -16.27
N ARG A 4 25.63 3.69 -16.17
CA ARG A 4 24.68 3.86 -15.06
C ARG A 4 23.52 2.86 -15.16
N LEU A 5 22.98 2.60 -16.36
CA LEU A 5 21.92 1.60 -16.57
C LEU A 5 22.39 0.19 -16.22
N ARG A 6 23.62 -0.18 -16.55
CA ARG A 6 24.19 -1.47 -16.18
C ARG A 6 24.38 -1.63 -14.66
N GLN A 7 24.70 -0.55 -13.97
CA GLN A 7 24.80 -0.55 -12.50
C GLN A 7 23.43 -0.71 -11.85
N VAL A 8 22.43 0.04 -12.31
CA VAL A 8 21.05 -0.02 -11.80
C VAL A 8 20.38 -1.36 -12.11
N ALA A 9 20.73 -2.03 -13.21
CA ALA A 9 20.19 -3.35 -13.55
C ALA A 9 20.82 -4.52 -12.77
N ARG A 10 21.90 -4.28 -12.02
CA ARG A 10 22.55 -5.32 -11.21
C ARG A 10 22.06 -5.25 -9.77
N THR A 11 21.52 -6.36 -9.28
CA THR A 11 21.12 -6.52 -7.89
C THR A 11 21.91 -7.65 -7.22
N ARG A 12 22.19 -7.49 -5.94
CA ARG A 12 22.77 -8.54 -5.09
C ARG A 12 21.72 -9.52 -4.58
N TYR A 13 20.44 -9.09 -4.58
CA TYR A 13 19.32 -9.82 -3.96
C TYR A 13 18.16 -10.06 -4.94
N PRO A 14 18.38 -10.78 -6.06
CA PRO A 14 17.36 -10.92 -7.10
C PRO A 14 16.05 -11.54 -6.58
N GLY A 15 16.14 -12.53 -5.68
CA GLY A 15 14.96 -13.15 -5.06
C GLY A 15 14.12 -12.16 -4.22
N LEU A 16 14.79 -11.30 -3.43
CA LEU A 16 14.10 -10.28 -2.64
C LEU A 16 13.50 -9.18 -3.52
N GLN A 17 14.19 -8.79 -4.59
CA GLN A 17 13.64 -7.83 -5.56
C GLN A 17 12.40 -8.38 -6.26
N LEU A 18 12.41 -9.68 -6.63
CA LEU A 18 11.24 -10.34 -7.20
C LEU A 18 10.10 -10.42 -6.19
N ALA A 19 10.35 -10.92 -4.98
CA ALA A 19 9.34 -11.03 -3.93
C ALA A 19 8.69 -9.66 -3.64
N ARG A 20 9.49 -8.62 -3.52
CA ARG A 20 9.08 -7.25 -3.33
C ARG A 20 8.17 -6.76 -4.47
N SER A 21 8.55 -7.05 -5.72
CA SER A 21 7.77 -6.66 -6.90
C SER A 21 6.43 -7.40 -6.96
N VAL A 22 6.42 -8.70 -6.63
CA VAL A 22 5.19 -9.51 -6.52
C VAL A 22 4.27 -8.95 -5.43
N PHE A 23 4.80 -8.67 -4.24
CA PHE A 23 3.99 -8.15 -3.14
C PHE A 23 3.35 -6.81 -3.47
N LEU A 24 4.10 -5.87 -4.06
CA LEU A 24 3.54 -4.58 -4.46
C LEU A 24 2.50 -4.73 -5.59
N PHE A 25 2.77 -5.60 -6.55
CA PHE A 25 1.85 -5.88 -7.64
C PHE A 25 0.53 -6.48 -7.11
N CYS A 26 0.60 -7.48 -6.23
CA CYS A 26 -0.57 -8.07 -5.59
C CYS A 26 -1.34 -7.04 -4.75
N ALA A 27 -0.62 -6.21 -3.97
CA ALA A 27 -1.23 -5.14 -3.19
C ALA A 27 -2.01 -4.18 -4.09
N THR A 28 -1.40 -3.76 -5.20
CA THR A 28 -2.04 -2.84 -6.16
C THR A 28 -3.28 -3.46 -6.78
N LEU A 29 -3.19 -4.71 -7.28
CA LEU A 29 -4.35 -5.39 -7.85
C LEU A 29 -5.49 -5.54 -6.85
N LEU A 30 -5.20 -6.03 -5.65
CA LEU A 30 -6.20 -6.22 -4.60
C LEU A 30 -6.85 -4.88 -4.22
N PHE A 31 -6.07 -3.82 -4.07
CA PHE A 31 -6.61 -2.50 -3.75
C PHE A 31 -7.57 -2.00 -4.82
N PHE A 32 -7.19 -2.07 -6.10
CA PHE A 32 -8.05 -1.61 -7.19
C PHE A 32 -9.28 -2.50 -7.39
N PHE A 33 -9.19 -3.82 -7.15
CA PHE A 33 -10.36 -4.69 -7.14
C PHE A 33 -11.33 -4.32 -6.02
N GLY A 34 -10.84 -4.00 -4.83
CA GLY A 34 -11.67 -3.48 -3.74
C GLY A 34 -12.32 -2.16 -4.14
N LEU A 35 -11.52 -1.21 -4.61
CA LEU A 35 -11.95 0.13 -4.99
C LEU A 35 -13.04 0.15 -6.08
N ALA A 36 -13.08 -0.87 -6.94
CA ALA A 36 -14.14 -1.00 -7.94
C ALA A 36 -15.52 -1.31 -7.35
N HIS A 37 -15.62 -1.69 -6.05
CA HIS A 37 -16.84 -2.15 -5.42
C HIS A 37 -17.19 -1.43 -4.11
N ILE A 38 -16.20 -0.77 -3.48
CA ILE A 38 -16.38 0.02 -2.25
C ILE A 38 -15.78 1.41 -2.43
N GLY A 39 -16.23 2.36 -1.61
CA GLY A 39 -15.77 3.75 -1.71
C GLY A 39 -14.28 3.95 -1.43
N LEU A 40 -13.71 5.01 -1.99
CA LEU A 40 -12.28 5.32 -1.87
C LEU A 40 -11.85 5.51 -0.40
N ALA A 41 -12.66 6.20 0.40
CA ALA A 41 -12.36 6.42 1.82
C ALA A 41 -12.38 5.11 2.62
N GLU A 42 -13.34 4.21 2.34
CA GLU A 42 -13.44 2.90 2.97
C GLU A 42 -12.25 2.00 2.60
N ALA A 43 -11.94 1.90 1.30
CA ALA A 43 -10.80 1.12 0.81
C ALA A 43 -9.47 1.61 1.43
N THR A 44 -9.29 2.93 1.51
CA THR A 44 -8.09 3.53 2.09
C THR A 44 -8.02 3.28 3.59
N ALA A 45 -9.13 3.43 4.33
CA ALA A 45 -9.17 3.15 5.77
C ALA A 45 -8.77 1.71 6.09
N LEU A 46 -9.24 0.73 5.29
CA LEU A 46 -8.87 -0.67 5.45
C LEU A 46 -7.39 -0.93 5.07
N MET A 47 -6.89 -0.27 4.05
CA MET A 47 -5.49 -0.34 3.67
C MET A 47 -4.57 0.24 4.77
N ASP A 48 -5.02 1.24 5.50
CA ASP A 48 -4.26 1.91 6.57
C ASP A 48 -4.10 1.06 7.85
N VAL A 49 -4.52 -0.21 7.85
CA VAL A 49 -4.07 -1.23 8.80
C VAL A 49 -2.59 -1.62 8.56
N ASN A 50 -2.04 -1.31 7.39
CA ASN A 50 -0.69 -1.72 6.99
C ASN A 50 0.44 -1.31 7.98
N PRO A 51 0.48 -0.12 8.62
CA PRO A 51 1.54 0.22 9.58
C PRO A 51 1.58 -0.73 10.79
N VAL A 52 0.40 -1.17 11.22
CA VAL A 52 0.27 -2.13 12.31
C VAL A 52 0.76 -3.52 11.88
N LEU A 53 0.43 -3.93 10.65
CA LEU A 53 0.93 -5.18 10.07
C LEU A 53 2.45 -5.15 9.83
N ILE A 54 3.01 -4.00 9.45
CA ILE A 54 4.47 -3.80 9.33
C ILE A 54 5.12 -4.00 10.70
N THR A 55 4.55 -3.41 11.76
CA THR A 55 5.07 -3.57 13.13
C THR A 55 5.01 -5.02 13.59
N LEU A 56 3.90 -5.71 13.34
CA LEU A 56 3.74 -7.14 13.62
C LEU A 56 4.75 -7.97 12.83
N GLY A 57 4.89 -7.71 11.54
CA GLY A 57 5.84 -8.40 10.67
C GLY A 57 7.30 -8.16 11.08
N ALA A 58 7.65 -6.95 11.51
CA ALA A 58 8.97 -6.63 12.03
C ALA A 58 9.29 -7.45 13.29
N ALA A 59 8.31 -7.65 14.17
CA ALA A 59 8.49 -8.49 15.35
C ALA A 59 8.66 -9.97 14.99
N LEU A 60 7.85 -10.48 14.06
CA LEU A 60 7.88 -11.90 13.68
C LEU A 60 9.13 -12.27 12.87
N PHE A 61 9.54 -11.41 11.93
CA PHE A 61 10.60 -11.70 10.96
C PHE A 61 11.95 -11.06 11.30
N LEU A 62 11.94 -9.93 12.02
CA LEU A 62 13.16 -9.23 12.43
C LEU A 62 13.53 -9.50 13.89
N GLY A 63 12.72 -10.28 14.63
CA GLY A 63 12.95 -10.61 16.03
C GLY A 63 12.79 -9.38 16.97
N GLU A 64 12.11 -8.33 16.53
CA GLU A 64 11.82 -7.19 17.38
C GLU A 64 10.85 -7.59 18.50
N ARG A 65 11.13 -7.19 19.73
CA ARG A 65 10.25 -7.52 20.87
C ARG A 65 8.95 -6.72 20.79
N LEU A 66 7.83 -7.42 20.77
CA LEU A 66 6.51 -6.80 20.89
C LEU A 66 6.28 -6.40 22.35
N GLY A 67 6.41 -5.12 22.64
CA GLY A 67 5.98 -4.57 23.93
C GLY A 67 4.45 -4.55 24.04
N PRO A 68 3.89 -4.46 25.27
CA PRO A 68 2.44 -4.47 25.49
C PRO A 68 1.71 -3.34 24.73
N ARG A 69 2.35 -2.20 24.54
CA ARG A 69 1.81 -1.09 23.75
C ARG A 69 1.55 -1.48 22.30
N ARG A 70 2.51 -2.18 21.67
CA ARG A 70 2.40 -2.64 20.27
C ARG A 70 1.30 -3.69 20.13
N VAL A 71 1.20 -4.63 21.07
CA VAL A 71 0.13 -5.64 21.09
C VAL A 71 -1.25 -4.98 21.21
N PHE A 72 -1.39 -4.01 22.10
CA PHE A 72 -2.63 -3.26 22.26
C PHE A 72 -2.99 -2.48 20.97
N GLY A 73 -2.04 -1.78 20.37
CA GLY A 73 -2.25 -1.05 19.12
C GLY A 73 -2.68 -1.97 17.97
N ILE A 74 -2.06 -3.15 17.83
CA ILE A 74 -2.46 -4.16 16.84
C ILE A 74 -3.92 -4.58 17.06
N GLY A 75 -4.30 -4.91 18.28
CA GLY A 75 -5.68 -5.28 18.62
C GLY A 75 -6.68 -4.14 18.32
N ALA A 76 -6.34 -2.91 18.70
CA ALA A 76 -7.18 -1.74 18.45
C ALA A 76 -7.36 -1.47 16.93
N ALA A 77 -6.30 -1.58 16.13
CA ALA A 77 -6.40 -1.39 14.68
C ALA A 77 -7.26 -2.47 14.02
N LEU A 78 -7.18 -3.72 14.45
CA LEU A 78 -8.05 -4.79 13.97
C LEU A 78 -9.52 -4.54 14.35
N ILE A 79 -9.79 -4.03 15.56
CA ILE A 79 -11.15 -3.61 15.96
C ILE A 79 -11.62 -2.46 15.06
N GLY A 80 -10.78 -1.48 14.78
CA GLY A 80 -11.10 -0.40 13.85
C GLY A 80 -11.47 -0.90 12.46
N ALA A 81 -10.72 -1.87 11.92
CA ALA A 81 -11.05 -2.51 10.65
C ALA A 81 -12.41 -3.23 10.70
N LEU A 82 -12.72 -3.94 11.79
CA LEU A 82 -14.02 -4.57 11.97
C LEU A 82 -15.18 -3.56 12.04
N ILE A 83 -14.95 -2.38 12.62
CA ILE A 83 -15.93 -1.29 12.65
C ILE A 83 -16.22 -0.78 11.24
N VAL A 84 -15.20 -0.68 10.37
CA VAL A 84 -15.39 -0.28 8.95
C VAL A 84 -16.13 -1.37 8.18
N ILE A 85 -15.73 -2.64 8.32
CA ILE A 85 -16.26 -3.78 7.55
C ILE A 85 -17.68 -4.12 7.98
N ARG A 86 -18.01 -4.00 9.26
CA ARG A 86 -19.32 -4.34 9.85
C ARG A 86 -19.80 -5.75 9.46
N PRO A 87 -19.03 -6.82 9.76
CA PRO A 87 -19.40 -8.18 9.37
C PRO A 87 -20.74 -8.58 9.98
N GLY A 88 -21.61 -9.17 9.19
CA GLY A 88 -22.96 -9.59 9.61
C GLY A 88 -24.04 -8.51 9.58
N SER A 89 -23.74 -7.29 9.10
CA SER A 89 -24.75 -6.26 8.82
C SER A 89 -25.20 -6.34 7.36
N ASP A 90 -26.37 -5.74 7.05
CA ASP A 90 -26.89 -5.65 5.68
C ASP A 90 -25.99 -4.79 4.76
N VAL A 91 -25.05 -4.03 5.34
CA VAL A 91 -24.09 -3.15 4.64
C VAL A 91 -22.74 -3.87 4.39
N PHE A 92 -22.57 -5.08 4.94
CA PHE A 92 -21.34 -5.84 4.75
C PHE A 92 -21.06 -6.13 3.29
N SER A 93 -19.91 -5.70 2.82
CA SER A 93 -19.41 -6.04 1.49
C SER A 93 -18.24 -7.01 1.58
N PRO A 94 -18.31 -8.21 1.00
CA PRO A 94 -17.16 -9.12 0.93
C PRO A 94 -15.96 -8.50 0.22
N TYR A 95 -16.19 -7.49 -0.60
CA TYR A 95 -15.14 -6.76 -1.32
C TYR A 95 -14.22 -5.96 -0.39
N ALA A 96 -14.63 -5.67 0.85
CA ALA A 96 -13.78 -5.08 1.88
C ALA A 96 -12.55 -5.95 2.25
N LEU A 97 -12.61 -7.26 1.97
CA LEU A 97 -11.48 -8.17 2.17
C LEU A 97 -10.31 -7.90 1.20
N TYR A 98 -10.58 -7.31 0.03
CA TYR A 98 -9.53 -6.98 -0.93
C TYR A 98 -8.55 -5.91 -0.42
N PRO A 99 -8.98 -4.74 0.09
CA PRO A 99 -8.06 -3.76 0.69
C PRO A 99 -7.31 -4.30 1.91
N LEU A 100 -7.91 -5.18 2.72
CA LEU A 100 -7.20 -5.86 3.80
C LEU A 100 -6.10 -6.78 3.28
N GLY A 101 -6.39 -7.58 2.24
CA GLY A 101 -5.39 -8.37 1.54
C GLY A 101 -4.29 -7.51 0.94
N ALA A 102 -4.66 -6.35 0.38
CA ALA A 102 -3.71 -5.36 -0.12
C ALA A 102 -2.80 -4.84 1.01
N ALA A 103 -3.35 -4.54 2.19
CA ALA A 103 -2.58 -4.10 3.36
C ALA A 103 -1.54 -5.15 3.80
N VAL A 104 -1.90 -6.44 3.80
CA VAL A 104 -0.97 -7.54 4.09
C VAL A 104 0.15 -7.60 3.05
N CYS A 105 -0.19 -7.59 1.76
CA CYS A 105 0.79 -7.62 0.68
C CYS A 105 1.71 -6.38 0.71
N TYR A 106 1.14 -5.19 0.95
CA TYR A 106 1.91 -3.96 1.05
C TYR A 106 2.85 -3.97 2.26
N SER A 107 2.42 -4.51 3.38
CA SER A 107 3.25 -4.68 4.57
C SER A 107 4.42 -5.63 4.29
N ALA A 108 4.18 -6.73 3.58
CA ALA A 108 5.22 -7.64 3.13
C ALA A 108 6.20 -6.95 2.16
N TYR A 109 5.69 -6.11 1.25
CA TYR A 109 6.51 -5.26 0.38
C TYR A 109 7.41 -4.31 1.18
N ALA A 110 6.85 -3.60 2.17
CA ALA A 110 7.61 -2.66 3.00
C ALA A 110 8.70 -3.37 3.81
N LEU A 111 8.39 -4.51 4.44
CA LEU A 111 9.35 -5.34 5.17
C LEU A 111 10.46 -5.86 4.25
N THR A 112 10.10 -6.39 3.07
CA THR A 112 11.09 -6.88 2.10
C THR A 112 11.96 -5.74 1.59
N THR A 113 11.40 -4.55 1.39
CA THR A 113 12.16 -3.34 1.03
C THR A 113 13.18 -2.98 2.12
N ARG A 114 12.79 -3.11 3.38
CA ARG A 114 13.69 -2.89 4.52
C ARG A 114 14.81 -3.96 4.58
N PHE A 115 14.50 -5.23 4.25
CA PHE A 115 15.50 -6.31 4.17
C PHE A 115 16.56 -6.07 3.08
N VAL A 116 16.13 -5.60 1.91
CA VAL A 116 17.05 -5.18 0.85
C VAL A 116 17.94 -4.04 1.32
N GLY A 117 17.39 -3.17 2.17
CA GLY A 117 18.09 -2.24 3.00
C GLY A 117 18.91 -1.19 2.26
N ARG A 118 19.99 -0.77 2.94
CA ARG A 118 20.92 0.26 2.45
C ARG A 118 21.90 -0.26 1.40
N ASP A 119 21.94 -1.56 1.19
CA ASP A 119 22.93 -2.22 0.30
C ASP A 119 22.57 -2.08 -1.18
N GLU A 120 21.31 -1.75 -1.50
CA GLU A 120 20.83 -1.61 -2.88
C GLU A 120 20.52 -0.15 -3.22
N ASP A 121 20.73 0.22 -4.48
CA ASP A 121 20.33 1.53 -4.98
C ASP A 121 18.80 1.64 -5.08
N VAL A 122 18.26 2.80 -4.72
CA VAL A 122 16.83 3.15 -4.85
C VAL A 122 16.35 2.94 -6.28
N TRP A 123 17.16 3.33 -7.26
CA TRP A 123 16.85 3.18 -8.68
C TRP A 123 16.78 1.72 -9.12
N THR A 124 17.63 0.84 -8.56
CA THR A 124 17.56 -0.61 -8.78
C THR A 124 16.24 -1.16 -8.27
N SER A 125 15.89 -0.82 -7.07
CA SER A 125 14.65 -1.22 -6.43
C SER A 125 13.41 -0.76 -7.19
N LEU A 126 13.40 0.48 -7.67
CA LEU A 126 12.31 1.03 -8.49
C LEU A 126 12.23 0.33 -9.85
N LEU A 127 13.38 0.13 -10.51
CA LEU A 127 13.45 -0.52 -11.83
C LEU A 127 12.85 -1.92 -11.80
N TYR A 128 13.25 -2.76 -10.83
CA TYR A 128 12.74 -4.13 -10.72
C TYR A 128 11.23 -4.15 -10.48
N THR A 129 10.73 -3.27 -9.63
CA THR A 129 9.30 -3.17 -9.35
C THR A 129 8.50 -2.71 -10.58
N ALA A 130 9.00 -1.70 -11.28
CA ALA A 130 8.37 -1.18 -12.49
C ALA A 130 8.40 -2.18 -13.64
N LEU A 131 9.55 -2.85 -13.86
CA LEU A 131 9.69 -3.87 -14.90
C LEU A 131 8.77 -5.06 -14.67
N PHE A 132 8.68 -5.55 -13.42
CA PHE A 132 7.80 -6.67 -13.09
C PHE A 132 6.35 -6.34 -13.43
N GLY A 133 5.84 -5.20 -12.95
CA GLY A 133 4.48 -4.75 -13.25
C GLY A 133 4.25 -4.55 -14.75
N ALA A 134 5.19 -3.91 -15.44
CA ALA A 134 5.10 -3.68 -16.88
C ALA A 134 5.07 -4.98 -17.67
N LEU A 135 5.92 -5.96 -17.35
CA LEU A 135 5.96 -7.25 -18.03
C LEU A 135 4.66 -8.04 -17.82
N VAL A 136 4.18 -8.14 -16.58
CA VAL A 136 2.95 -8.89 -16.27
C VAL A 136 1.74 -8.26 -16.94
N LEU A 137 1.59 -6.92 -16.82
CA LEU A 137 0.45 -6.23 -17.42
C LEU A 137 0.54 -6.21 -18.95
N SER A 138 1.72 -6.07 -19.54
CA SER A 138 1.89 -6.15 -20.99
C SER A 138 1.53 -7.54 -21.54
N ALA A 139 1.85 -8.61 -20.81
CA ALA A 139 1.44 -9.96 -21.17
C ALA A 139 -0.09 -10.17 -21.06
N ALA A 140 -0.75 -9.51 -20.12
CA ALA A 140 -2.20 -9.56 -19.94
C ALA A 140 -2.96 -8.66 -20.94
N MET A 141 -2.31 -7.62 -21.47
CA MET A 141 -2.92 -6.57 -22.31
C MET A 141 -3.70 -7.11 -23.52
N PRO A 142 -3.23 -8.11 -24.29
CA PRO A 142 -3.98 -8.64 -25.42
C PRO A 142 -5.36 -9.18 -25.05
N PHE A 143 -5.55 -9.61 -23.80
CA PHE A 143 -6.80 -10.19 -23.30
C PHE A 143 -7.71 -9.17 -22.59
N LEU A 144 -7.13 -8.06 -22.14
CA LEU A 144 -7.80 -7.06 -21.28
C LEU A 144 -7.90 -5.69 -21.97
N TRP A 145 -7.48 -5.58 -23.23
CA TRP A 145 -7.43 -4.31 -23.91
C TRP A 145 -8.81 -3.67 -24.03
N GLN A 146 -8.90 -2.44 -23.57
CA GLN A 146 -10.04 -1.56 -23.81
C GLN A 146 -9.52 -0.26 -24.42
N PRO A 147 -10.23 0.30 -25.42
CA PRO A 147 -9.84 1.58 -25.98
C PRO A 147 -9.92 2.69 -24.93
N VAL A 148 -8.87 3.47 -24.84
CA VAL A 148 -8.73 4.56 -23.87
C VAL A 148 -8.90 5.88 -24.61
N ASP A 149 -9.81 6.73 -24.14
CA ASP A 149 -9.94 8.09 -24.67
C ASP A 149 -8.77 9.00 -24.22
N ALA A 150 -8.65 10.18 -24.84
CA ALA A 150 -7.56 11.10 -24.55
C ALA A 150 -7.59 11.62 -23.10
N GLY A 151 -8.77 11.78 -22.50
CA GLY A 151 -8.92 12.22 -21.12
C GLY A 151 -8.43 11.17 -20.15
N ALA A 152 -8.88 9.93 -20.32
CA ALA A 152 -8.42 8.80 -19.50
C ALA A 152 -6.90 8.55 -19.68
N ALA A 153 -6.36 8.70 -20.91
CA ALA A 153 -4.93 8.60 -21.14
C ALA A 153 -4.14 9.66 -20.36
N GLY A 154 -4.65 10.90 -20.30
CA GLY A 154 -4.07 11.97 -19.52
C GLY A 154 -4.06 11.67 -18.02
N LEU A 155 -5.17 11.14 -17.47
CA LEU A 155 -5.25 10.73 -16.07
C LEU A 155 -4.30 9.57 -15.74
N ILE A 156 -4.19 8.58 -16.64
CA ILE A 156 -3.24 7.46 -16.48
C ILE A 156 -1.79 7.99 -16.47
N ALA A 157 -1.45 8.94 -17.31
CA ALA A 157 -0.13 9.56 -17.34
C ALA A 157 0.17 10.32 -16.03
N LEU A 158 -0.81 11.03 -15.47
CA LEU A 158 -0.68 11.71 -14.17
C LEU A 158 -0.49 10.70 -13.02
N ILE A 159 -1.27 9.63 -13.00
CA ILE A 159 -1.12 8.55 -12.00
C ILE A 159 0.29 7.93 -12.11
N ALA A 160 0.77 7.67 -13.32
CA ALA A 160 2.12 7.12 -13.53
C ALA A 160 3.21 8.08 -13.03
N LEU A 161 3.09 9.37 -13.30
CA LEU A 161 4.05 10.40 -12.88
C LEU A 161 4.09 10.53 -11.35
N PHE A 162 2.93 10.80 -10.74
CA PHE A 162 2.84 10.99 -9.28
C PHE A 162 3.11 9.70 -8.51
N GLY A 163 2.62 8.56 -9.02
CA GLY A 163 2.87 7.25 -8.42
C GLY A 163 4.36 6.89 -8.43
N THR A 164 5.07 7.14 -9.53
CA THR A 164 6.52 6.93 -9.61
C THR A 164 7.26 7.83 -8.64
N GLY A 165 6.88 9.11 -8.55
CA GLY A 165 7.45 10.04 -7.58
C GLY A 165 7.22 9.58 -6.13
N ALA A 166 6.00 9.20 -5.80
CA ALA A 166 5.65 8.68 -4.48
C ALA A 166 6.46 7.42 -4.12
N GLN A 167 6.64 6.50 -5.07
CA GLN A 167 7.47 5.30 -4.86
C GLN A 167 8.94 5.62 -4.63
N LEU A 168 9.51 6.59 -5.36
CA LEU A 168 10.88 7.05 -5.12
C LEU A 168 11.06 7.59 -3.70
N PHE A 169 10.15 8.45 -3.24
CA PHE A 169 10.19 8.99 -1.89
C PHE A 169 10.00 7.91 -0.84
N LEU A 170 9.06 6.97 -1.05
CA LEU A 170 8.82 5.86 -0.13
C LEU A 170 10.04 4.97 0.01
N ILE A 171 10.65 4.52 -1.11
CA ILE A 171 11.84 3.68 -1.07
C ILE A 171 13.00 4.42 -0.40
N SER A 172 13.17 5.71 -0.69
CA SER A 172 14.21 6.54 -0.08
C SER A 172 14.02 6.68 1.42
N SER A 173 12.78 6.94 1.86
CA SER A 173 12.48 7.08 3.28
C SER A 173 12.66 5.78 4.06
N LEU A 174 12.25 4.63 3.49
CA LEU A 174 12.44 3.31 4.11
C LEU A 174 13.92 2.89 4.18
N ARG A 175 14.79 3.46 3.33
CA ARG A 175 16.24 3.26 3.42
C ARG A 175 16.87 3.98 4.59
N GLU A 176 16.47 5.21 4.84
CA GLU A 176 17.13 6.12 5.75
C GLU A 176 16.45 6.22 7.11
N GLY A 177 15.13 6.03 7.15
CA GLY A 177 14.30 6.17 8.35
C GLY A 177 13.88 4.85 8.97
N GLU A 178 13.53 4.89 10.25
CA GLU A 178 12.81 3.80 10.90
C GLU A 178 11.36 3.77 10.40
N ALA A 179 10.85 2.59 10.07
CA ALA A 179 9.49 2.44 9.55
C ALA A 179 8.43 2.97 10.54
N SER A 180 8.70 2.88 11.84
CA SER A 180 7.86 3.43 12.91
C SER A 180 7.72 4.95 12.89
N MET A 181 8.76 5.68 12.45
CA MET A 181 8.70 7.14 12.30
C MET A 181 7.93 7.58 11.06
N LEU A 182 7.84 6.71 10.06
CA LEU A 182 7.16 7.00 8.79
C LEU A 182 5.67 6.65 8.84
N ALA A 183 5.28 5.71 9.71
CA ALA A 183 3.91 5.23 9.84
C ALA A 183 2.85 6.34 10.02
N PRO A 184 3.05 7.39 10.84
CA PRO A 184 2.07 8.46 11.00
C PRO A 184 1.73 9.21 9.71
N PHE A 185 2.69 9.32 8.79
CA PHE A 185 2.49 10.06 7.55
C PHE A 185 1.56 9.34 6.56
N SER A 186 1.39 8.01 6.67
CA SER A 186 0.45 7.28 5.83
C SER A 186 -1.00 7.70 6.06
N TYR A 187 -1.36 8.09 7.29
CA TYR A 187 -2.73 8.51 7.62
C TYR A 187 -3.16 9.83 6.98
N VAL A 188 -2.22 10.64 6.49
CA VAL A 188 -2.54 11.82 5.68
C VAL A 188 -3.25 11.39 4.38
N GLY A 189 -2.91 10.20 3.85
CA GLY A 189 -3.58 9.62 2.69
C GLY A 189 -5.08 9.41 2.89
N LEU A 190 -5.50 9.03 4.10
CA LEU A 190 -6.91 8.84 4.44
C LEU A 190 -7.71 10.15 4.35
N VAL A 191 -7.13 11.26 4.82
CA VAL A 191 -7.76 12.59 4.72
C VAL A 191 -7.95 12.96 3.25
N PHE A 192 -6.92 12.75 2.43
CA PHE A 192 -7.03 13.00 0.98
C PHE A 192 -8.01 12.05 0.30
N ALA A 193 -8.06 10.76 0.68
CA ALA A 193 -9.02 9.82 0.12
C ALA A 193 -10.47 10.24 0.40
N ALA A 194 -10.77 10.66 1.63
CA ALA A 194 -12.10 11.18 1.97
C ALA A 194 -12.42 12.46 1.19
N LEU A 195 -11.45 13.39 1.08
CA LEU A 195 -11.62 14.64 0.34
C LEU A 195 -11.87 14.38 -1.16
N TRP A 196 -11.05 13.57 -1.79
CA TRP A 196 -11.17 13.28 -3.22
C TRP A 196 -12.39 12.41 -3.52
N GLY A 197 -12.73 11.44 -2.64
CA GLY A 197 -13.97 10.68 -2.71
C GLY A 197 -15.19 11.57 -2.76
N ALA A 198 -15.26 12.56 -1.85
CA ALA A 198 -16.36 13.51 -1.80
C ALA A 198 -16.38 14.44 -3.03
N LEU A 199 -15.23 14.97 -3.46
CA LEU A 199 -15.16 16.00 -4.51
C LEU A 199 -15.38 15.42 -5.93
N PHE A 200 -14.82 14.24 -6.22
CA PHE A 200 -14.82 13.70 -7.59
C PHE A 200 -15.83 12.58 -7.79
N PHE A 201 -16.17 11.85 -6.75
CA PHE A 201 -17.05 10.68 -6.85
C PHE A 201 -18.38 10.88 -6.11
N GLY A 202 -18.54 11.98 -5.33
CA GLY A 202 -19.74 12.19 -4.52
C GLY A 202 -19.87 11.16 -3.38
N GLU A 203 -18.80 10.50 -3.02
CA GLU A 203 -18.75 9.47 -1.98
C GLU A 203 -18.42 10.14 -0.64
N TYR A 204 -19.38 10.13 0.28
CA TYR A 204 -19.18 10.62 1.64
C TYR A 204 -19.01 9.44 2.58
N PRO A 205 -17.86 9.34 3.30
CA PRO A 205 -17.68 8.28 4.29
C PRO A 205 -18.76 8.39 5.36
N ASP A 206 -19.37 7.28 5.69
CA ASP A 206 -20.37 7.25 6.75
C ASP A 206 -19.71 7.33 8.15
N ALA A 207 -20.54 7.55 9.18
CA ALA A 207 -20.05 7.73 10.54
C ALA A 207 -19.25 6.53 11.07
N TRP A 208 -19.57 5.31 10.64
CA TRP A 208 -18.86 4.10 11.04
C TRP A 208 -17.51 3.98 10.36
N THR A 209 -17.43 4.32 9.08
CA THR A 209 -16.16 4.39 8.34
C THR A 209 -15.23 5.43 8.98
N ILE A 210 -15.74 6.61 9.33
CA ILE A 210 -14.97 7.64 10.04
C ILE A 210 -14.53 7.14 11.42
N ALA A 211 -15.41 6.53 12.19
CA ALA A 211 -15.08 6.02 13.52
C ALA A 211 -14.01 4.92 13.45
N GLY A 212 -14.14 3.97 12.55
CA GLY A 212 -13.15 2.91 12.35
C GLY A 212 -11.81 3.44 11.88
N ALA A 213 -11.81 4.41 10.94
CA ALA A 213 -10.62 5.09 10.47
C ALA A 213 -9.87 5.83 11.59
N VAL A 214 -10.59 6.54 12.46
CA VAL A 214 -10.02 7.22 13.64
C VAL A 214 -9.40 6.20 14.60
N VAL A 215 -10.05 5.06 14.83
CA VAL A 215 -9.51 4.00 15.69
C VAL A 215 -8.22 3.42 15.08
N ILE A 216 -8.20 3.11 13.77
CA ILE A 216 -7.02 2.59 13.06
C ILE A 216 -5.87 3.61 13.13
N ALA A 217 -6.13 4.86 12.79
CA ALA A 217 -5.12 5.91 12.82
C ALA A 217 -4.56 6.14 14.24
N SER A 218 -5.45 6.20 15.25
CA SER A 218 -5.04 6.36 16.65
C SER A 218 -4.21 5.18 17.14
N ALA A 219 -4.58 3.95 16.76
CA ALA A 219 -3.84 2.74 17.08
C ALA A 219 -2.44 2.75 16.45
N GLY A 220 -2.33 3.14 15.17
CA GLY A 220 -1.06 3.23 14.48
C GLY A 220 -0.15 4.35 15.00
N LEU A 221 -0.72 5.48 15.42
CA LEU A 221 0.04 6.57 16.08
C LEU A 221 0.55 6.18 17.48
N TYR A 222 -0.17 5.28 18.16
CA TYR A 222 0.18 4.81 19.50
C TYR A 222 1.30 3.78 19.49
N VAL A 223 1.46 3.00 18.40
CA VAL A 223 2.45 1.94 18.21
C VAL A 223 3.82 2.51 17.90
#